data_620828076b8ef14e41ff38c2867507ee
#
_entry.id   620828076b8ef14e41ff38c2867507ee
#
_cell.length_a   1.000
_cell.length_b   1.000
_cell.length_c   1.000
_cell.angle_alpha   90.00
_cell.angle_beta   90.00
_cell.angle_gamma   90.00
#
_symmetry.space_group_name_H-M   'P 1'
#
loop_
_entity.id
_entity.type
_entity.pdbx_description
1 polymer ?
#
loop_
_entity_poly.entity_id
_entity_poly.type
_entity_poly.pdbx_seq_one_letter_code
_entity_poly.pdbx_strand_id
1 'polypeptide(L)'
;MSFQKEIQRRRTFGIISHPDAGKTTLTEKLLLFGGAIQEAGAVKSNKIKKGATSDFMEIERQRGISVSTSVLAFNYKDKKINILDTPGHKDFAEDTFRTLTAVDSVIVVVDVAKGVEEQTEKLVEVCRMRKIPMIVFINKLDREGKDAFDLMDEVEQKLGLHVTPLSFPIGMGYDFKGIYNIWEKNINLFEGDSRKNIEETIAFSDIDSPELEKIIGEKPANKLREELELISEVYPAFDRDAYLAGDLQPVFFGSALNNFGVREMLDCFIEIAPSPRPKDSDTREVKPDEPKFSGFVFKIHANMDPKHRDRLAFIKIVSGTFERNKPYLHVRLGKNLKFSSPNAFFAEKKEIVDISYPGDIVGLHDTGNFKIGDTLTEGELMQFKGIPSFSPEHFRYINNADPMKAKQLEKGVDQLMDEGVAQLFTLEMNNRKVIGTVGALQYEVIQYRLEHEYGAKCSYENFPAFKACWVKPEDPKNEEFAEFKRIKQKFLAKDKFGQLVFLADSDFSIQMTQSKYPSVKLLFTSEFE
;
A
#
# COMPACT_ATOMS: atom_id res chain seq x y z
N MET A 1 -1.85 22.28 21.01
CA MET A 1 -3.19 22.01 20.41
C MET A 1 -3.92 21.00 21.27
N SER A 2 -5.28 20.92 21.24
CA SER A 2 -5.98 19.86 21.95
C SER A 2 -5.78 18.52 21.25
N PHE A 3 -5.86 17.40 21.99
CA PHE A 3 -5.74 16.03 21.47
C PHE A 3 -6.68 15.78 20.28
N GLN A 4 -7.93 16.22 20.38
CA GLN A 4 -8.91 16.13 19.28
C GLN A 4 -8.50 16.89 18.01
N LYS A 5 -7.93 18.08 18.15
CA LYS A 5 -7.42 18.84 16.98
C LYS A 5 -6.26 18.12 16.31
N GLU A 6 -5.39 17.48 17.08
CA GLU A 6 -4.29 16.68 16.53
C GLU A 6 -4.81 15.48 15.73
N ILE A 7 -5.84 14.76 16.19
CA ILE A 7 -6.48 13.68 15.44
C ILE A 7 -7.08 14.22 14.12
N GLN A 8 -7.85 15.31 14.20
CA GLN A 8 -8.53 15.90 13.03
C GLN A 8 -7.58 16.46 11.96
N ARG A 9 -6.35 16.79 12.33
CA ARG A 9 -5.33 17.26 11.37
C ARG A 9 -4.75 16.14 10.51
N ARG A 10 -4.82 14.87 10.93
CA ARG A 10 -4.13 13.77 10.27
C ARG A 10 -4.93 13.16 9.14
N ARG A 11 -4.23 12.89 8.05
CA ARG A 11 -4.72 12.14 6.89
C ARG A 11 -3.68 11.09 6.55
N THR A 12 -4.09 9.82 6.55
CA THR A 12 -3.20 8.71 6.21
C THR A 12 -3.80 7.95 5.05
N PHE A 13 -3.14 7.95 3.92
CA PHE A 13 -3.65 7.28 2.74
C PHE A 13 -2.58 6.46 2.01
N GLY A 14 -3.06 5.44 1.31
CA GLY A 14 -2.28 4.64 0.39
C GLY A 14 -2.48 5.09 -1.05
N ILE A 15 -1.47 4.90 -1.89
CA ILE A 15 -1.62 5.08 -3.33
C ILE A 15 -1.47 3.71 -3.98
N ILE A 16 -2.49 3.29 -4.72
CA ILE A 16 -2.53 1.99 -5.41
C ILE A 16 -2.74 2.18 -6.91
N SER A 17 -2.15 1.31 -7.69
CA SER A 17 -2.30 1.31 -9.15
C SER A 17 -1.72 0.05 -9.77
N HIS A 18 -2.03 -0.17 -11.03
CA HIS A 18 -1.22 -1.04 -11.88
C HIS A 18 0.20 -0.45 -12.10
N PRO A 19 1.23 -1.27 -12.38
CA PRO A 19 2.55 -0.77 -12.77
C PRO A 19 2.47 0.22 -13.93
N ASP A 20 3.32 1.23 -13.90
CA ASP A 20 3.41 2.30 -14.91
C ASP A 20 2.21 3.25 -15.02
N ALA A 21 1.17 3.14 -14.21
CA ALA A 21 0.06 4.11 -14.21
C ALA A 21 0.46 5.53 -13.75
N GLY A 22 1.66 5.68 -13.19
CA GLY A 22 2.22 6.97 -12.76
C GLY A 22 2.12 7.23 -11.26
N LYS A 23 1.96 6.18 -10.46
CA LYS A 23 1.87 6.24 -8.99
C LYS A 23 3.04 6.99 -8.36
N THR A 24 4.29 6.54 -8.61
CA THR A 24 5.51 7.17 -8.08
C THR A 24 5.62 8.64 -8.50
N THR A 25 5.25 8.96 -9.75
CA THR A 25 5.21 10.35 -10.22
C THR A 25 4.19 11.17 -9.43
N LEU A 26 3.00 10.62 -9.18
CA LEU A 26 1.98 11.30 -8.37
C LEU A 26 2.49 11.53 -6.94
N THR A 27 3.08 10.53 -6.30
CA THR A 27 3.68 10.65 -4.96
C THR A 27 4.70 11.79 -4.89
N GLU A 28 5.64 11.84 -5.85
CA GLU A 28 6.65 12.91 -5.94
C GLU A 28 6.01 14.31 -6.09
N LYS A 29 4.92 14.41 -6.86
CA LYS A 29 4.21 15.68 -7.02
C LYS A 29 3.46 16.12 -5.76
N LEU A 30 2.83 15.18 -5.06
CA LEU A 30 2.20 15.46 -3.77
C LEU A 30 3.23 15.98 -2.74
N LEU A 31 4.43 15.37 -2.69
CA LEU A 31 5.54 15.85 -1.85
C LEU A 31 6.04 17.23 -2.26
N LEU A 32 6.10 17.50 -3.57
CA LEU A 32 6.50 18.81 -4.10
C LEU A 32 5.50 19.90 -3.70
N PHE A 33 4.20 19.66 -3.89
CA PHE A 33 3.14 20.62 -3.49
C PHE A 33 3.09 20.82 -1.98
N GLY A 34 3.41 19.78 -1.22
CA GLY A 34 3.57 19.88 0.23
C GLY A 34 4.84 20.61 0.68
N GLY A 35 5.71 21.03 -0.26
CA GLY A 35 6.99 21.67 0.06
C GLY A 35 8.00 20.74 0.77
N ALA A 36 7.75 19.44 0.75
CA ALA A 36 8.60 18.45 1.39
C ALA A 36 9.86 18.14 0.58
N ILE A 37 9.80 18.33 -0.73
CA ILE A 37 10.94 18.22 -1.67
C ILE A 37 10.99 19.49 -2.54
N GLN A 38 12.19 19.85 -3.00
CA GLN A 38 12.38 21.02 -3.86
C GLN A 38 12.21 20.71 -5.35
N GLU A 39 12.50 19.47 -5.75
CA GLU A 39 12.38 18.99 -7.12
C GLU A 39 11.84 17.55 -7.10
N ALA A 40 10.86 17.27 -7.95
CA ALA A 40 10.35 15.92 -8.10
C ALA A 40 11.31 15.04 -8.92
N GLY A 41 11.57 13.82 -8.45
CA GLY A 41 12.29 12.80 -9.21
C GLY A 41 11.43 12.15 -10.31
N ALA A 42 12.05 11.50 -11.27
CA ALA A 42 11.35 10.76 -12.34
C ALA A 42 11.94 9.35 -12.55
N VAL A 43 11.06 8.37 -12.67
CA VAL A 43 11.42 6.94 -12.76
C VAL A 43 12.04 6.55 -14.12
N LYS A 44 11.75 7.25 -15.21
CA LYS A 44 12.12 6.81 -16.57
C LYS A 44 12.79 7.87 -17.46
N SER A 45 13.44 8.89 -16.90
CA SER A 45 14.14 9.86 -17.73
C SER A 45 15.65 9.68 -17.64
N ASN A 46 16.28 9.21 -18.69
CA ASN A 46 17.75 9.19 -18.85
C ASN A 46 18.41 10.60 -18.75
N LYS A 47 17.62 11.65 -18.59
CA LYS A 47 18.06 13.04 -18.48
C LYS A 47 17.98 13.61 -17.06
N ILE A 48 17.34 12.92 -16.11
CA ILE A 48 17.19 13.37 -14.72
C ILE A 48 18.12 12.55 -13.83
N LYS A 49 19.09 13.20 -13.21
CA LYS A 49 20.13 12.55 -12.38
C LYS A 49 19.61 12.15 -10.98
N LYS A 50 18.40 12.52 -10.58
CA LYS A 50 17.83 12.26 -9.26
C LYS A 50 16.73 11.19 -9.39
N GLY A 51 16.89 10.06 -8.68
CA GLY A 51 15.86 9.02 -8.55
C GLY A 51 14.66 9.51 -7.75
N ALA A 52 13.54 8.79 -7.78
CA ALA A 52 12.37 9.12 -6.98
C ALA A 52 12.67 8.97 -5.47
N THR A 53 12.11 9.86 -4.66
CA THR A 53 12.27 9.85 -3.19
C THR A 53 11.64 8.60 -2.57
N SER A 54 10.57 8.09 -3.18
CA SER A 54 9.89 6.86 -2.76
C SER A 54 10.70 5.58 -3.03
N ASP A 55 11.59 5.57 -4.05
CA ASP A 55 12.41 4.42 -4.42
C ASP A 55 13.78 4.49 -3.71
N PHE A 56 13.82 4.04 -2.46
CA PHE A 56 15.01 4.17 -1.61
C PHE A 56 16.00 3.01 -1.76
N MET A 57 15.57 1.83 -2.26
CA MET A 57 16.46 0.70 -2.50
C MET A 57 17.19 0.82 -3.83
N GLU A 58 18.45 0.40 -3.87
CA GLU A 58 19.24 0.40 -5.10
C GLU A 58 18.63 -0.49 -6.19
N ILE A 59 18.04 -1.63 -5.83
CA ILE A 59 17.36 -2.53 -6.77
C ILE A 59 16.10 -1.88 -7.39
N GLU A 60 15.38 -1.05 -6.64
CA GLU A 60 14.23 -0.28 -7.14
C GLU A 60 14.67 0.71 -8.22
N ARG A 61 15.76 1.44 -7.95
CA ARG A 61 16.34 2.42 -8.89
C ARG A 61 16.88 1.76 -10.15
N GLN A 62 17.55 0.61 -10.01
CA GLN A 62 18.09 -0.13 -11.16
C GLN A 62 16.99 -0.72 -12.06
N ARG A 63 15.91 -1.21 -11.45
CA ARG A 63 14.80 -1.84 -12.16
C ARG A 63 13.71 -0.86 -12.58
N GLY A 64 13.64 0.32 -11.94
CA GLY A 64 12.60 1.32 -12.16
C GLY A 64 11.21 0.86 -11.70
N ILE A 65 11.15 -0.01 -10.68
CA ILE A 65 9.92 -0.51 -10.05
C ILE A 65 10.05 -0.46 -8.53
N SER A 66 9.00 -0.01 -7.85
CA SER A 66 8.94 -0.07 -6.38
C SER A 66 8.71 -1.51 -5.93
N VAL A 67 9.53 -1.96 -4.98
CA VAL A 67 9.53 -3.33 -4.42
C VAL A 67 8.87 -3.38 -3.05
N SER A 68 8.97 -2.27 -2.32
CA SER A 68 8.50 -2.16 -0.95
C SER A 68 7.76 -0.84 -0.75
N THR A 69 6.76 -0.83 0.14
CA THR A 69 6.03 0.39 0.50
C THR A 69 6.94 1.42 1.13
N SER A 70 6.90 2.65 0.64
CA SER A 70 7.54 3.81 1.24
C SER A 70 6.58 4.54 2.17
N VAL A 71 7.06 4.93 3.33
CA VAL A 71 6.33 5.74 4.30
C VAL A 71 6.85 7.17 4.23
N LEU A 72 6.00 8.10 3.88
CA LEU A 72 6.37 9.51 3.66
C LEU A 72 5.36 10.40 4.40
N ALA A 73 5.83 11.50 4.98
CA ALA A 73 4.95 12.46 5.63
C ALA A 73 5.32 13.89 5.23
N PHE A 74 4.33 14.77 5.24
CA PHE A 74 4.50 16.20 5.05
C PHE A 74 3.33 16.97 5.65
N ASN A 75 3.52 18.29 5.81
CA ASN A 75 2.43 19.18 6.19
C ASN A 75 1.92 19.89 4.95
N TYR A 76 0.61 19.96 4.78
CA TYR A 76 -0.04 20.71 3.73
C TYR A 76 -1.22 21.49 4.29
N LYS A 77 -1.22 22.81 4.11
CA LYS A 77 -2.15 23.71 4.81
C LYS A 77 -2.13 23.41 6.32
N ASP A 78 -3.27 23.16 6.92
CA ASP A 78 -3.38 22.82 8.35
C ASP A 78 -3.30 21.31 8.66
N LYS A 79 -3.12 20.45 7.64
CA LYS A 79 -3.12 19.00 7.79
C LYS A 79 -1.70 18.42 7.84
N LYS A 80 -1.56 17.33 8.60
CA LYS A 80 -0.41 16.44 8.54
C LYS A 80 -0.78 15.21 7.72
N ILE A 81 -0.08 15.00 6.64
CA ILE A 81 -0.36 13.97 5.66
C ILE A 81 0.68 12.86 5.79
N ASN A 82 0.22 11.61 5.87
CA ASN A 82 1.05 10.42 5.79
C ASN A 82 0.68 9.66 4.51
N ILE A 83 1.65 9.51 3.61
CA ILE A 83 1.51 8.72 2.38
C ILE A 83 2.17 7.37 2.57
N LEU A 84 1.47 6.32 2.16
CA LEU A 84 1.99 4.98 2.01
C LEU A 84 2.03 4.66 0.50
N ASP A 85 3.20 4.88 -0.12
CA ASP A 85 3.42 4.59 -1.54
C ASP A 85 3.69 3.10 -1.72
N THR A 86 2.70 2.36 -2.21
CA THR A 86 2.75 0.89 -2.30
C THR A 86 3.42 0.41 -3.59
N PRO A 87 4.03 -0.78 -3.63
CA PRO A 87 4.48 -1.35 -4.90
C PRO A 87 3.29 -1.61 -5.84
N GLY A 88 3.46 -1.28 -7.14
CA GLY A 88 2.42 -1.52 -8.15
C GLY A 88 2.47 -2.93 -8.75
N HIS A 89 3.61 -3.64 -8.65
CA HIS A 89 3.79 -4.94 -9.27
C HIS A 89 3.10 -6.06 -8.47
N LYS A 90 2.41 -6.98 -9.18
CA LYS A 90 1.66 -8.09 -8.57
C LYS A 90 2.51 -8.97 -7.64
N ASP A 91 3.79 -9.16 -7.94
CA ASP A 91 4.70 -9.97 -7.13
C ASP A 91 4.90 -9.41 -5.70
N PHE A 92 4.61 -8.12 -5.48
CA PHE A 92 4.70 -7.45 -4.18
C PHE A 92 3.33 -7.08 -3.60
N ALA A 93 2.25 -7.67 -4.12
CA ALA A 93 0.88 -7.37 -3.68
C ALA A 93 0.66 -7.61 -2.18
N GLU A 94 1.36 -8.58 -1.57
CA GLU A 94 1.25 -8.88 -0.13
C GLU A 94 1.71 -7.69 0.74
N ASP A 95 2.77 -6.97 0.35
CA ASP A 95 3.19 -5.75 1.04
C ASP A 95 2.12 -4.64 0.91
N THR A 96 1.51 -4.53 -0.28
CA THR A 96 0.38 -3.61 -0.50
C THR A 96 -0.82 -3.96 0.37
N PHE A 97 -1.22 -5.22 0.44
CA PHE A 97 -2.36 -5.64 1.26
C PHE A 97 -2.15 -5.38 2.76
N ARG A 98 -0.92 -5.61 3.26
CA ARG A 98 -0.55 -5.27 4.64
C ARG A 98 -0.59 -3.76 4.87
N THR A 99 -0.05 -2.99 3.94
CA THR A 99 -0.05 -1.53 3.99
C THR A 99 -1.47 -0.96 4.03
N LEU A 100 -2.42 -1.54 3.28
CA LEU A 100 -3.82 -1.14 3.28
C LEU A 100 -4.51 -1.33 4.65
N THR A 101 -3.93 -2.09 5.59
CA THR A 101 -4.44 -2.14 6.97
C THR A 101 -4.13 -0.87 7.76
N ALA A 102 -3.06 -0.17 7.40
CA ALA A 102 -2.59 1.02 8.11
C ALA A 102 -3.15 2.34 7.57
N VAL A 103 -3.84 2.33 6.43
CA VAL A 103 -4.42 3.54 5.83
C VAL A 103 -5.85 3.80 6.29
N ASP A 104 -6.27 5.05 6.17
CA ASP A 104 -7.63 5.50 6.46
C ASP A 104 -8.42 5.82 5.16
N SER A 105 -7.71 6.03 4.04
CA SER A 105 -8.26 6.20 2.69
C SER A 105 -7.25 5.78 1.62
N VAL A 106 -7.65 5.76 0.34
CA VAL A 106 -6.79 5.32 -0.78
C VAL A 106 -6.99 6.24 -1.98
N ILE A 107 -5.91 6.52 -2.71
CA ILE A 107 -5.95 7.09 -4.05
C ILE A 107 -5.66 5.97 -5.05
N VAL A 108 -6.59 5.72 -5.94
CA VAL A 108 -6.50 4.73 -7.04
C VAL A 108 -6.06 5.46 -8.30
N VAL A 109 -4.90 5.12 -8.86
CA VAL A 109 -4.39 5.76 -10.07
C VAL A 109 -4.66 4.88 -11.28
N VAL A 110 -5.35 5.43 -12.27
CA VAL A 110 -5.73 4.78 -13.52
C VAL A 110 -5.07 5.50 -14.70
N ASP A 111 -4.49 4.76 -15.64
CA ASP A 111 -3.89 5.32 -16.86
C ASP A 111 -4.97 5.59 -17.90
N VAL A 112 -5.07 6.82 -18.42
CA VAL A 112 -6.09 7.23 -19.40
C VAL A 112 -6.10 6.35 -20.66
N ALA A 113 -4.94 5.87 -21.12
CA ALA A 113 -4.83 5.06 -22.31
C ALA A 113 -5.18 3.59 -22.09
N LYS A 114 -4.78 3.04 -20.93
CA LYS A 114 -4.97 1.63 -20.60
C LYS A 114 -6.31 1.36 -19.92
N GLY A 115 -6.80 2.30 -19.11
CA GLY A 115 -7.99 2.13 -18.29
C GLY A 115 -7.68 1.26 -17.05
N VAL A 116 -8.71 0.54 -16.60
CA VAL A 116 -8.62 -0.36 -15.44
C VAL A 116 -7.91 -1.65 -15.82
N GLU A 117 -6.84 -1.97 -15.12
CA GLU A 117 -6.00 -3.15 -15.32
C GLU A 117 -6.13 -4.12 -14.13
N GLU A 118 -5.90 -5.42 -14.36
CA GLU A 118 -6.15 -6.54 -13.43
C GLU A 118 -5.60 -6.31 -12.01
N GLN A 119 -4.40 -5.73 -11.88
CA GLN A 119 -3.82 -5.50 -10.55
C GLN A 119 -4.60 -4.42 -9.78
N THR A 120 -5.12 -3.42 -10.47
CA THR A 120 -5.98 -2.39 -9.87
C THR A 120 -7.28 -3.00 -9.36
N GLU A 121 -7.91 -3.90 -10.12
CA GLU A 121 -9.13 -4.61 -9.73
C GLU A 121 -8.94 -5.36 -8.41
N LYS A 122 -7.88 -6.17 -8.30
CA LYS A 122 -7.56 -6.95 -7.09
C LYS A 122 -7.33 -6.06 -5.85
N LEU A 123 -6.64 -4.93 -6.02
CA LEU A 123 -6.35 -4.00 -4.93
C LEU A 123 -7.61 -3.25 -4.48
N VAL A 124 -8.44 -2.83 -5.42
CA VAL A 124 -9.72 -2.16 -5.14
C VAL A 124 -10.71 -3.11 -4.47
N GLU A 125 -10.75 -4.37 -4.87
CA GLU A 125 -11.57 -5.39 -4.19
C GLU A 125 -11.25 -5.46 -2.70
N VAL A 126 -9.98 -5.49 -2.32
CA VAL A 126 -9.56 -5.47 -0.91
C VAL A 126 -9.99 -4.18 -0.21
N CYS A 127 -9.89 -3.03 -0.86
CA CYS A 127 -10.36 -1.75 -0.31
C CYS A 127 -11.87 -1.78 -0.07
N ARG A 128 -12.66 -2.31 -1.01
CA ARG A 128 -14.11 -2.47 -0.88
C ARG A 128 -14.49 -3.39 0.28
N MET A 129 -13.88 -4.57 0.37
CA MET A 129 -14.12 -5.52 1.47
C MET A 129 -13.91 -4.88 2.85
N ARG A 130 -12.97 -3.94 2.94
CA ARG A 130 -12.64 -3.20 4.16
C ARG A 130 -13.35 -1.86 4.30
N LYS A 131 -14.23 -1.52 3.36
CA LYS A 131 -14.93 -0.23 3.29
C LYS A 131 -13.97 0.97 3.44
N ILE A 132 -12.83 0.91 2.76
CA ILE A 132 -11.86 2.02 2.75
C ILE A 132 -12.34 3.05 1.73
N PRO A 133 -12.55 4.33 2.11
CA PRO A 133 -12.89 5.38 1.16
C PRO A 133 -11.79 5.55 0.10
N MET A 134 -12.19 5.67 -1.16
CA MET A 134 -11.26 5.76 -2.29
C MET A 134 -11.53 7.01 -3.12
N ILE A 135 -10.47 7.62 -3.64
CA ILE A 135 -10.51 8.61 -4.72
C ILE A 135 -9.88 7.99 -5.95
N VAL A 136 -10.49 8.15 -7.11
CA VAL A 136 -9.94 7.70 -8.39
C VAL A 136 -9.26 8.89 -9.07
N PHE A 137 -8.00 8.73 -9.46
CA PHE A 137 -7.25 9.71 -10.23
C PHE A 137 -6.92 9.15 -11.60
N ILE A 138 -7.59 9.64 -12.64
CA ILE A 138 -7.34 9.30 -14.05
C ILE A 138 -6.17 10.15 -14.54
N ASN A 139 -5.03 9.50 -14.74
CA ASN A 139 -3.73 10.11 -14.96
C ASN A 139 -3.30 10.05 -16.43
N LYS A 140 -2.38 10.93 -16.80
CA LYS A 140 -1.73 11.02 -18.11
C LYS A 140 -2.60 11.59 -19.22
N LEU A 141 -3.46 12.54 -18.90
CA LEU A 141 -4.28 13.26 -19.89
C LEU A 141 -3.48 14.03 -20.96
N ASP A 142 -2.17 14.18 -20.75
CA ASP A 142 -1.22 14.68 -21.74
C ASP A 142 -1.01 13.75 -22.93
N ARG A 143 -1.65 12.58 -22.94
CA ARG A 143 -1.58 11.56 -23.97
C ARG A 143 -2.95 11.25 -24.51
N GLU A 144 -2.99 10.76 -25.76
CA GLU A 144 -4.18 10.17 -26.32
C GLU A 144 -4.62 8.96 -25.49
N GLY A 145 -5.90 8.83 -25.22
CA GLY A 145 -6.47 7.79 -24.40
C GLY A 145 -7.94 7.52 -24.69
N LYS A 146 -8.58 6.80 -23.79
CA LYS A 146 -10.01 6.53 -23.85
C LYS A 146 -10.82 7.78 -23.50
N ASP A 147 -12.06 7.86 -23.97
CA ASP A 147 -12.98 8.92 -23.59
C ASP A 147 -13.21 8.95 -22.06
N ALA A 148 -13.49 10.13 -21.52
CA ALA A 148 -13.65 10.30 -20.07
C ALA A 148 -14.87 9.55 -19.52
N PHE A 149 -15.98 9.51 -20.25
CA PHE A 149 -17.17 8.75 -19.86
C PHE A 149 -16.93 7.24 -19.95
N ASP A 150 -16.28 6.77 -21.04
CA ASP A 150 -15.90 5.35 -21.18
C ASP A 150 -15.01 4.89 -20.01
N LEU A 151 -14.09 5.75 -19.55
CA LEU A 151 -13.24 5.44 -18.40
C LEU A 151 -13.99 5.38 -17.08
N MET A 152 -14.95 6.29 -16.87
CA MET A 152 -15.79 6.27 -15.67
C MET A 152 -16.69 5.02 -15.66
N ASP A 153 -17.28 4.66 -16.79
CA ASP A 153 -18.06 3.42 -16.95
C ASP A 153 -17.17 2.18 -16.71
N GLU A 154 -15.95 2.18 -17.24
CA GLU A 154 -15.01 1.08 -17.00
C GLU A 154 -14.64 0.95 -15.53
N VAL A 155 -14.44 2.07 -14.81
CA VAL A 155 -14.20 2.09 -13.36
C VAL A 155 -15.40 1.52 -12.62
N GLU A 156 -16.62 1.92 -12.96
CA GLU A 156 -17.83 1.38 -12.32
C GLU A 156 -18.00 -0.11 -12.56
N GLN A 157 -17.88 -0.56 -13.80
CA GLN A 157 -18.15 -1.95 -14.18
C GLN A 157 -17.07 -2.90 -13.67
N LYS A 158 -15.77 -2.59 -13.88
CA LYS A 158 -14.67 -3.48 -13.52
C LYS A 158 -14.32 -3.43 -12.04
N LEU A 159 -14.39 -2.24 -11.41
CA LEU A 159 -14.05 -2.10 -10.00
C LEU A 159 -15.28 -2.28 -9.09
N GLY A 160 -16.49 -2.32 -9.67
CA GLY A 160 -17.75 -2.41 -8.93
C GLY A 160 -17.93 -1.22 -7.97
N LEU A 161 -17.63 -0.03 -8.45
CA LEU A 161 -17.72 1.23 -7.71
C LEU A 161 -18.88 2.06 -8.23
N HIS A 162 -19.37 3.00 -7.41
CA HIS A 162 -20.20 4.10 -7.86
C HIS A 162 -19.36 5.36 -7.85
N VAL A 163 -19.29 6.07 -8.98
CA VAL A 163 -18.40 7.22 -9.12
C VAL A 163 -19.17 8.54 -9.28
N THR A 164 -18.49 9.63 -8.92
CA THR A 164 -18.93 11.00 -9.22
C THR A 164 -17.71 11.83 -9.62
N PRO A 165 -17.72 12.47 -10.82
CA PRO A 165 -16.60 13.31 -11.21
C PRO A 165 -16.59 14.63 -10.42
N LEU A 166 -15.45 14.96 -9.82
CA LEU A 166 -15.21 16.26 -9.18
C LEU A 166 -14.30 17.17 -10.01
N SER A 167 -13.72 16.65 -11.07
CA SER A 167 -13.12 17.42 -12.15
C SER A 167 -13.41 16.74 -13.50
N PHE A 168 -13.34 17.49 -14.59
CA PHE A 168 -13.57 16.97 -15.94
C PHE A 168 -12.59 17.58 -16.95
N PRO A 169 -12.04 16.79 -17.90
CA PRO A 169 -11.05 17.29 -18.84
C PRO A 169 -11.67 18.17 -19.93
N ILE A 170 -10.96 19.21 -20.34
CA ILE A 170 -11.27 20.05 -21.49
C ILE A 170 -10.37 19.61 -22.65
N GLY A 171 -10.85 18.64 -23.43
CA GLY A 171 -10.07 17.97 -24.45
C GLY A 171 -9.13 16.89 -23.89
N MET A 172 -8.35 16.28 -24.78
CA MET A 172 -7.40 15.21 -24.44
C MET A 172 -6.23 15.18 -25.44
N GLY A 173 -5.07 14.67 -25.02
CA GLY A 173 -3.90 14.55 -25.88
C GLY A 173 -3.47 15.91 -26.46
N TYR A 174 -3.44 16.02 -27.79
CA TYR A 174 -3.08 17.26 -28.47
C TYR A 174 -4.09 18.40 -28.27
N ASP A 175 -5.37 18.04 -28.08
CA ASP A 175 -6.47 19.01 -27.88
C ASP A 175 -6.70 19.33 -26.40
N PHE A 176 -5.86 18.81 -25.51
CA PHE A 176 -5.98 19.03 -24.09
C PHE A 176 -5.68 20.50 -23.74
N LYS A 177 -6.68 21.20 -23.23
CA LYS A 177 -6.60 22.62 -22.86
C LYS A 177 -6.56 22.84 -21.36
N GLY A 178 -7.11 21.91 -20.60
CA GLY A 178 -7.21 22.06 -19.16
C GLY A 178 -8.22 21.13 -18.52
N ILE A 179 -8.53 21.41 -17.26
CA ILE A 179 -9.64 20.80 -16.54
C ILE A 179 -10.63 21.85 -16.02
N TYR A 180 -11.89 21.46 -16.02
CA TYR A 180 -12.89 22.11 -15.21
C TYR A 180 -12.99 21.39 -13.86
N ASN A 181 -12.70 22.12 -12.78
CA ASN A 181 -12.87 21.64 -11.42
C ASN A 181 -14.34 21.85 -11.01
N ILE A 182 -15.11 20.77 -10.99
CA ILE A 182 -16.54 20.79 -10.64
C ILE A 182 -16.73 21.12 -9.15
N TRP A 183 -15.78 20.69 -8.30
CA TRP A 183 -15.80 20.92 -6.84
C TRP A 183 -15.67 22.40 -6.49
N GLU A 184 -14.69 23.11 -7.07
CA GLU A 184 -14.41 24.51 -6.79
C GLU A 184 -15.05 25.47 -7.81
N LYS A 185 -15.63 24.97 -8.89
CA LYS A 185 -16.19 25.74 -10.01
C LYS A 185 -15.18 26.71 -10.62
N ASN A 186 -14.03 26.17 -11.02
CA ASN A 186 -12.97 26.91 -11.67
C ASN A 186 -12.38 26.14 -12.86
N ILE A 187 -11.67 26.85 -13.73
CA ILE A 187 -10.95 26.25 -14.86
C ILE A 187 -9.46 26.42 -14.62
N ASN A 188 -8.74 25.31 -14.77
CA ASN A 188 -7.29 25.30 -14.77
C ASN A 188 -6.81 25.04 -16.19
N LEU A 189 -6.11 26.02 -16.78
CA LEU A 189 -5.61 25.93 -18.15
C LEU A 189 -4.22 25.32 -18.17
N PHE A 190 -3.95 24.56 -19.24
CA PHE A 190 -2.66 23.96 -19.53
C PHE A 190 -1.90 24.83 -20.54
N GLU A 191 -0.79 25.43 -20.13
CA GLU A 191 0.14 26.08 -21.05
C GLU A 191 1.25 25.09 -21.45
N GLY A 192 1.23 24.66 -22.72
CA GLY A 192 1.96 23.51 -23.27
C GLY A 192 3.48 23.56 -23.26
N ASP A 193 4.16 24.58 -22.75
CA ASP A 193 5.62 24.71 -22.80
C ASP A 193 6.31 25.01 -21.47
N SER A 194 5.59 25.09 -20.38
CA SER A 194 6.20 25.44 -19.08
C SER A 194 6.29 24.25 -18.12
N ARG A 195 7.35 23.47 -18.23
CA ARG A 195 7.80 22.54 -17.18
C ARG A 195 8.10 23.22 -15.82
N LYS A 196 7.84 24.52 -15.70
CA LYS A 196 8.27 25.36 -14.56
C LYS A 196 7.20 26.27 -13.98
N ASN A 197 6.08 26.52 -14.61
CA ASN A 197 5.11 27.49 -14.10
C ASN A 197 3.79 26.83 -13.71
N ILE A 198 3.38 27.21 -12.55
CA ILE A 198 2.12 27.00 -11.90
C ILE A 198 1.01 27.62 -12.77
N GLU A 199 0.05 26.81 -13.06
CA GLU A 199 -1.22 27.00 -13.71
C GLU A 199 -1.84 28.38 -13.49
N GLU A 200 -2.32 29.00 -14.55
CA GLU A 200 -3.28 30.09 -14.43
C GLU A 200 -4.64 29.48 -14.05
N THR A 201 -5.01 29.59 -12.77
CA THR A 201 -6.33 29.18 -12.30
C THR A 201 -7.28 30.35 -12.53
N ILE A 202 -8.28 30.17 -13.38
CA ILE A 202 -9.31 31.17 -13.64
C ILE A 202 -10.58 30.74 -12.90
N ALA A 203 -10.96 31.48 -11.87
CA ALA A 203 -12.24 31.29 -11.21
C ALA A 203 -13.37 31.55 -12.19
N PHE A 204 -14.25 30.57 -12.40
CA PHE A 204 -15.30 30.64 -13.38
C PHE A 204 -16.61 30.17 -12.76
N SER A 205 -17.44 31.11 -12.36
CA SER A 205 -18.71 30.83 -11.67
C SER A 205 -19.88 30.55 -12.62
N ASP A 206 -19.77 30.92 -13.89
CA ASP A 206 -20.85 30.83 -14.87
C ASP A 206 -20.34 30.23 -16.19
N ILE A 207 -20.63 28.92 -16.38
CA ILE A 207 -20.23 28.15 -17.57
C ILE A 207 -20.93 28.65 -18.84
N ASP A 208 -22.09 29.31 -18.70
CA ASP A 208 -22.85 29.84 -19.82
C ASP A 208 -22.32 31.19 -20.29
N SER A 209 -21.39 31.78 -19.56
CA SER A 209 -20.78 33.05 -19.92
C SER A 209 -20.02 32.95 -21.25
N PRO A 210 -20.17 33.97 -22.16
CA PRO A 210 -19.38 34.06 -23.39
C PRO A 210 -17.86 34.21 -23.16
N GLU A 211 -17.44 34.50 -21.92
CA GLU A 211 -16.02 34.56 -21.55
C GLU A 211 -15.34 33.21 -21.66
N LEU A 212 -16.05 32.13 -21.41
CA LEU A 212 -15.55 30.77 -21.57
C LEU A 212 -15.05 30.51 -23.01
N GLU A 213 -15.83 30.96 -23.99
CA GLU A 213 -15.47 30.82 -25.41
C GLU A 213 -14.22 31.61 -25.80
N LYS A 214 -13.99 32.79 -25.15
CA LYS A 214 -12.76 33.56 -25.36
C LYS A 214 -11.54 32.86 -24.78
N ILE A 215 -11.71 32.11 -23.70
CA ILE A 215 -10.62 31.42 -22.98
C ILE A 215 -10.22 30.13 -23.67
N ILE A 216 -11.19 29.23 -23.92
CA ILE A 216 -10.90 27.89 -24.43
C ILE A 216 -11.30 27.69 -25.89
N GLY A 217 -12.03 28.64 -26.51
CA GLY A 217 -12.60 28.58 -27.85
C GLY A 217 -14.03 28.08 -27.85
N GLU A 218 -14.80 28.46 -28.88
CA GLU A 218 -16.22 28.19 -28.98
C GLU A 218 -16.57 26.68 -28.97
N LYS A 219 -15.89 25.87 -29.79
CA LYS A 219 -16.14 24.43 -29.86
C LYS A 219 -15.88 23.70 -28.54
N PRO A 220 -14.71 23.87 -27.88
CA PRO A 220 -14.47 23.25 -26.57
C PRO A 220 -15.42 23.74 -25.48
N ALA A 221 -15.82 25.03 -25.51
CA ALA A 221 -16.77 25.58 -24.54
C ALA A 221 -18.15 24.91 -24.66
N ASN A 222 -18.67 24.79 -25.88
CA ASN A 222 -19.95 24.14 -26.11
C ASN A 222 -19.91 22.66 -25.74
N LYS A 223 -18.82 21.96 -26.13
CA LYS A 223 -18.63 20.58 -25.73
C LYS A 223 -18.60 20.39 -24.21
N LEU A 224 -17.86 21.27 -23.49
CA LEU A 224 -17.82 21.21 -22.03
C LEU A 224 -19.20 21.42 -21.38
N ARG A 225 -20.02 22.36 -21.91
CA ARG A 225 -21.39 22.57 -21.43
C ARG A 225 -22.25 21.31 -21.59
N GLU A 226 -22.23 20.69 -22.77
CA GLU A 226 -22.95 19.45 -23.03
C GLU A 226 -22.48 18.30 -22.11
N GLU A 227 -21.18 18.15 -21.92
CA GLU A 227 -20.59 17.15 -21.05
C GLU A 227 -20.96 17.36 -19.57
N LEU A 228 -20.99 18.60 -19.08
CA LEU A 228 -21.37 18.90 -17.71
C LEU A 228 -22.88 18.75 -17.47
N GLU A 229 -23.72 19.02 -18.46
CA GLU A 229 -25.14 18.72 -18.41
C GLU A 229 -25.36 17.20 -18.29
N LEU A 230 -24.69 16.43 -19.12
CA LEU A 230 -24.73 14.96 -19.08
C LEU A 230 -24.25 14.42 -17.73
N ILE A 231 -23.15 14.98 -17.18
CA ILE A 231 -22.64 14.59 -15.85
C ILE A 231 -23.72 14.81 -14.78
N SER A 232 -24.42 15.94 -14.83
CA SER A 232 -25.44 16.27 -13.83
C SER A 232 -26.67 15.36 -13.89
N GLU A 233 -26.94 14.78 -15.08
CA GLU A 233 -28.06 13.84 -15.30
C GLU A 233 -27.70 12.40 -14.95
N VAL A 234 -26.46 11.97 -15.23
CA VAL A 234 -26.04 10.56 -15.14
C VAL A 234 -25.42 10.23 -13.79
N TYR A 235 -24.60 11.12 -13.25
CA TYR A 235 -23.85 10.83 -12.02
C TYR A 235 -24.48 11.52 -10.80
N PRO A 236 -24.46 10.85 -9.63
CA PRO A 236 -24.97 11.45 -8.40
C PRO A 236 -24.11 12.65 -7.98
N ALA A 237 -24.73 13.63 -7.34
CA ALA A 237 -23.97 14.68 -6.65
C ALA A 237 -23.07 14.08 -5.57
N PHE A 238 -21.92 14.70 -5.34
CA PHE A 238 -21.01 14.21 -4.30
C PHE A 238 -21.67 14.28 -2.91
N ASP A 239 -21.68 13.15 -2.23
CA ASP A 239 -22.10 12.99 -0.85
C ASP A 239 -20.92 12.49 0.01
N ARG A 240 -20.55 13.29 1.01
CA ARG A 240 -19.41 13.01 1.86
C ARG A 240 -19.61 11.77 2.73
N ASP A 241 -20.81 11.56 3.22
CA ASP A 241 -21.11 10.42 4.10
C ASP A 241 -21.08 9.10 3.29
N ALA A 242 -21.63 9.11 2.08
CA ALA A 242 -21.50 7.99 1.14
C ALA A 242 -20.04 7.72 0.76
N TYR A 243 -19.22 8.76 0.54
CA TYR A 243 -17.78 8.61 0.33
C TYR A 243 -17.08 7.96 1.54
N LEU A 244 -17.35 8.45 2.77
CA LEU A 244 -16.74 7.90 3.98
C LEU A 244 -17.19 6.46 4.29
N ALA A 245 -18.39 6.08 3.86
CA ALA A 245 -18.89 4.70 3.93
C ALA A 245 -18.23 3.76 2.88
N GLY A 246 -17.59 4.34 1.84
CA GLY A 246 -17.02 3.60 0.72
C GLY A 246 -18.04 3.28 -0.39
N ASP A 247 -19.20 3.94 -0.38
CA ASP A 247 -20.29 3.68 -1.33
C ASP A 247 -20.24 4.59 -2.58
N LEU A 248 -19.58 5.75 -2.48
CA LEU A 248 -19.40 6.71 -3.58
C LEU A 248 -17.94 7.15 -3.69
N GLN A 249 -17.36 7.12 -4.89
CA GLN A 249 -15.97 7.48 -5.13
C GLN A 249 -15.85 8.70 -6.03
N PRO A 250 -15.23 9.79 -5.54
CA PRO A 250 -14.91 10.94 -6.38
C PRO A 250 -13.84 10.61 -7.41
N VAL A 251 -14.01 11.12 -8.64
CA VAL A 251 -13.06 10.96 -9.75
C VAL A 251 -12.42 12.29 -10.08
N PHE A 252 -11.11 12.28 -10.19
CA PHE A 252 -10.30 13.40 -10.66
C PHE A 252 -9.54 13.01 -11.92
N PHE A 253 -9.37 13.97 -12.81
CA PHE A 253 -8.62 13.85 -14.03
C PHE A 253 -7.36 14.71 -13.98
N GLY A 254 -6.23 14.24 -14.55
CA GLY A 254 -5.01 15.05 -14.55
C GLY A 254 -3.82 14.40 -15.22
N SER A 255 -2.68 15.08 -15.12
CA SER A 255 -1.36 14.59 -15.51
C SER A 255 -0.36 14.85 -14.40
N ALA A 256 0.02 13.79 -13.68
CA ALA A 256 1.02 13.92 -12.63
C ALA A 256 2.38 14.38 -13.19
N LEU A 257 2.75 13.99 -14.42
CA LEU A 257 4.00 14.42 -15.05
C LEU A 257 4.05 15.93 -15.23
N ASN A 258 2.95 16.52 -15.64
CA ASN A 258 2.85 17.95 -15.97
C ASN A 258 2.29 18.79 -14.81
N ASN A 259 2.18 18.23 -13.60
CA ASN A 259 1.64 18.89 -12.39
C ASN A 259 0.17 19.31 -12.48
N PHE A 260 -0.62 18.65 -13.32
CA PHE A 260 -1.93 19.11 -13.70
C PHE A 260 -3.03 18.29 -13.03
N GLY A 261 -4.03 18.96 -12.42
CA GLY A 261 -5.13 18.30 -11.66
C GLY A 261 -4.70 17.68 -10.33
N VAL A 262 -3.42 17.69 -10.01
CA VAL A 262 -2.88 17.06 -8.79
C VAL A 262 -3.14 17.93 -7.56
N ARG A 263 -2.98 19.25 -7.70
CA ARG A 263 -3.25 20.21 -6.61
C ARG A 263 -4.72 20.21 -6.25
N GLU A 264 -5.59 20.28 -7.25
CA GLU A 264 -7.04 20.29 -7.08
C GLU A 264 -7.52 19.02 -6.38
N MET A 265 -7.00 17.86 -6.81
CA MET A 265 -7.26 16.61 -6.11
C MET A 265 -6.77 16.64 -4.67
N LEU A 266 -5.56 17.17 -4.40
CA LEU A 266 -5.02 17.24 -3.05
C LEU A 266 -5.83 18.20 -2.16
N ASP A 267 -6.23 19.35 -2.70
CA ASP A 267 -7.04 20.35 -1.98
C ASP A 267 -8.42 19.77 -1.60
N CYS A 268 -9.11 19.14 -2.53
CA CYS A 268 -10.35 18.43 -2.23
C CYS A 268 -10.10 17.27 -1.23
N PHE A 269 -9.05 16.48 -1.45
CA PHE A 269 -8.73 15.35 -0.60
C PHE A 269 -8.59 15.73 0.87
N ILE A 270 -7.85 16.80 1.21
CA ILE A 270 -7.67 17.20 2.61
C ILE A 270 -8.96 17.63 3.29
N GLU A 271 -9.97 18.04 2.52
CA GLU A 271 -11.29 18.44 3.03
C GLU A 271 -12.20 17.23 3.24
N ILE A 272 -12.31 16.34 2.25
CA ILE A 272 -13.26 15.21 2.27
C ILE A 272 -12.73 13.97 2.97
N ALA A 273 -11.40 13.70 2.91
CA ALA A 273 -10.81 12.49 3.45
C ALA A 273 -11.04 12.34 4.96
N PRO A 274 -11.18 11.09 5.45
CA PRO A 274 -11.38 10.85 6.87
C PRO A 274 -10.17 11.27 7.70
N SER A 275 -10.44 11.72 8.92
CA SER A 275 -9.47 11.63 10.02
C SER A 275 -9.23 10.15 10.36
N PRO A 276 -8.25 9.83 11.22
CA PRO A 276 -7.99 8.45 11.63
C PRO A 276 -9.26 7.70 12.00
N ARG A 277 -9.42 6.49 11.46
CA ARG A 277 -10.61 5.64 11.61
C ARG A 277 -10.45 4.64 12.76
N PRO A 278 -11.54 4.18 13.38
CA PRO A 278 -11.51 3.06 14.31
C PRO A 278 -10.92 1.80 13.68
N LYS A 279 -10.33 0.92 14.51
CA LYS A 279 -9.76 -0.36 14.08
C LYS A 279 -10.23 -1.49 14.98
N ASP A 280 -10.51 -2.65 14.38
CA ASP A 280 -10.92 -3.83 15.11
C ASP A 280 -9.73 -4.54 15.77
N SER A 281 -9.91 -4.95 17.02
CA SER A 281 -9.04 -5.89 17.71
C SER A 281 -9.76 -7.24 17.91
N ASP A 282 -9.07 -8.19 18.51
CA ASP A 282 -9.64 -9.48 18.91
C ASP A 282 -10.71 -9.35 20.01
N THR A 283 -10.67 -8.27 20.80
CA THR A 283 -11.56 -8.05 21.93
C THR A 283 -12.64 -7.01 21.66
N ARG A 284 -12.34 -5.95 20.88
CA ARG A 284 -13.25 -4.80 20.66
C ARG A 284 -12.80 -3.91 19.50
N GLU A 285 -13.66 -3.00 19.08
CA GLU A 285 -13.30 -1.86 18.26
C GLU A 285 -12.54 -0.82 19.09
N VAL A 286 -11.43 -0.31 18.57
CA VAL A 286 -10.60 0.74 19.19
C VAL A 286 -10.79 2.05 18.44
N LYS A 287 -11.19 3.12 19.17
CA LYS A 287 -11.45 4.44 18.60
C LYS A 287 -10.24 5.37 18.74
N PRO A 288 -9.98 6.25 17.76
CA PRO A 288 -8.84 7.16 17.79
C PRO A 288 -8.84 8.15 18.96
N ASP A 289 -10.00 8.51 19.47
CA ASP A 289 -10.18 9.47 20.59
C ASP A 289 -9.99 8.87 21.98
N GLU A 290 -9.73 7.58 22.08
CA GLU A 290 -9.44 6.94 23.37
C GLU A 290 -8.12 7.47 23.97
N PRO A 291 -8.07 7.67 25.30
CA PRO A 291 -6.91 8.30 25.95
C PRO A 291 -5.69 7.40 26.05
N LYS A 292 -5.87 6.07 26.09
CA LYS A 292 -4.78 5.11 26.19
C LYS A 292 -4.17 4.80 24.83
N PHE A 293 -2.85 4.79 24.79
CA PHE A 293 -2.12 4.45 23.58
C PHE A 293 -2.36 2.99 23.14
N SER A 294 -2.58 2.84 21.87
CA SER A 294 -2.49 1.57 21.17
C SER A 294 -2.00 1.76 19.72
N GLY A 295 -1.32 0.76 19.20
CA GLY A 295 -0.87 0.75 17.83
C GLY A 295 -0.39 -0.64 17.41
N PHE A 296 -0.26 -0.86 16.10
CA PHE A 296 0.15 -2.14 15.54
C PHE A 296 1.23 -1.99 14.48
N VAL A 297 2.08 -3.02 14.39
CA VAL A 297 3.15 -3.12 13.41
C VAL A 297 2.58 -3.68 12.10
N PHE A 298 2.60 -2.88 11.04
CA PHE A 298 2.14 -3.34 9.72
C PHE A 298 3.29 -3.64 8.76
N LYS A 299 4.49 -3.16 9.05
CA LYS A 299 5.67 -3.31 8.22
C LYS A 299 6.94 -3.37 9.06
N ILE A 300 7.90 -4.17 8.63
CA ILE A 300 9.27 -4.19 9.16
C ILE A 300 10.21 -4.01 7.96
N HIS A 301 11.28 -3.26 8.16
CA HIS A 301 12.33 -3.10 7.17
C HIS A 301 13.71 -3.16 7.84
N ALA A 302 14.58 -4.03 7.36
CA ALA A 302 15.95 -4.12 7.82
C ALA A 302 16.90 -3.43 6.83
N ASN A 303 18.03 -2.93 7.33
CA ASN A 303 19.13 -2.36 6.55
C ASN A 303 18.69 -1.21 5.60
N MET A 304 17.81 -0.32 6.06
CA MET A 304 17.45 0.90 5.29
C MET A 304 18.68 1.76 4.99
N ASP A 305 19.66 1.79 5.90
CA ASP A 305 20.96 2.37 5.64
C ASP A 305 21.98 1.22 5.49
N PRO A 306 22.60 1.04 4.31
CA PRO A 306 23.61 -0.01 4.08
C PRO A 306 24.82 0.09 5.02
N LYS A 307 25.09 1.28 5.58
CA LYS A 307 26.19 1.51 6.53
C LYS A 307 25.84 1.15 7.97
N HIS A 308 24.56 1.14 8.29
CA HIS A 308 24.02 0.82 9.61
C HIS A 308 23.06 -0.36 9.49
N ARG A 309 23.32 -1.44 10.23
CA ARG A 309 22.45 -2.63 10.26
C ARG A 309 21.21 -2.36 11.12
N ASP A 310 20.45 -1.35 10.74
CA ASP A 310 19.23 -0.94 11.44
C ASP A 310 18.04 -1.79 10.98
N ARG A 311 17.22 -2.18 11.95
CA ARG A 311 15.91 -2.76 11.69
C ARG A 311 14.86 -1.82 12.28
N LEU A 312 13.85 -1.48 11.47
CA LEU A 312 12.77 -0.59 11.86
C LEU A 312 11.44 -1.32 11.74
N ALA A 313 10.65 -1.27 12.80
CA ALA A 313 9.25 -1.68 12.81
C ALA A 313 8.38 -0.43 12.65
N PHE A 314 7.53 -0.40 11.61
CA PHE A 314 6.60 0.69 11.36
C PHE A 314 5.29 0.41 12.07
N ILE A 315 4.97 1.27 13.02
CA ILE A 315 3.74 1.18 13.81
C ILE A 315 2.75 2.26 13.37
N LYS A 316 1.50 1.85 13.10
CA LYS A 316 0.36 2.76 12.98
C LYS A 316 -0.18 3.03 14.37
N ILE A 317 -0.29 4.30 14.75
CA ILE A 317 -0.94 4.69 16.00
C ILE A 317 -2.46 4.71 15.77
N VAL A 318 -3.18 3.96 16.59
CA VAL A 318 -4.64 3.84 16.51
C VAL A 318 -5.32 4.74 17.53
N SER A 319 -4.88 4.71 18.78
CA SER A 319 -5.47 5.50 19.86
C SER A 319 -4.40 6.10 20.80
N GLY A 320 -4.79 7.08 21.59
CA GLY A 320 -3.96 7.72 22.61
C GLY A 320 -2.75 8.45 22.04
N THR A 321 -1.74 8.68 22.86
CA THR A 321 -0.53 9.42 22.50
C THR A 321 0.70 8.55 22.68
N PHE A 322 1.48 8.39 21.63
CA PHE A 322 2.82 7.80 21.72
C PHE A 322 3.80 8.87 22.23
N GLU A 323 4.56 8.53 23.27
CA GLU A 323 5.55 9.40 23.87
C GLU A 323 6.91 8.67 23.90
N ARG A 324 7.95 9.36 23.51
CA ARG A 324 9.33 8.88 23.56
C ARG A 324 9.72 8.49 24.98
N ASN A 325 10.45 7.38 25.14
CA ASN A 325 10.91 6.83 26.43
C ASN A 325 9.79 6.37 27.41
N LYS A 326 8.53 6.47 27.06
CA LYS A 326 7.44 5.88 27.84
C LYS A 326 7.42 4.35 27.64
N PRO A 327 7.14 3.56 28.68
CA PRO A 327 7.02 2.11 28.53
C PRO A 327 5.69 1.73 27.91
N TYR A 328 5.70 0.83 26.92
CA TYR A 328 4.53 0.26 26.27
C TYR A 328 4.59 -1.25 26.35
N LEU A 329 3.46 -1.88 26.64
CA LEU A 329 3.31 -3.33 26.64
C LEU A 329 3.37 -3.87 25.21
N HIS A 330 4.36 -4.70 24.93
CA HIS A 330 4.37 -5.53 23.75
C HIS A 330 3.54 -6.78 24.03
N VAL A 331 2.33 -6.84 23.47
CA VAL A 331 1.30 -7.81 23.87
C VAL A 331 1.79 -9.25 23.70
N ARG A 332 2.29 -9.62 22.51
CA ARG A 332 2.79 -10.98 22.24
C ARG A 332 3.94 -11.41 23.17
N LEU A 333 4.83 -10.50 23.53
CA LEU A 333 5.97 -10.81 24.39
C LEU A 333 5.64 -10.72 25.88
N GLY A 334 4.52 -10.10 26.27
CA GLY A 334 4.16 -9.82 27.65
C GLY A 334 5.15 -8.92 28.37
N LYS A 335 5.89 -8.06 27.65
CA LYS A 335 6.97 -7.22 28.21
C LYS A 335 6.76 -5.76 27.86
N ASN A 336 7.16 -4.88 28.78
CA ASN A 336 7.21 -3.45 28.50
C ASN A 336 8.50 -3.07 27.78
N LEU A 337 8.36 -2.37 26.66
CA LEU A 337 9.45 -1.83 25.86
C LEU A 337 9.47 -0.30 25.92
N LYS A 338 10.66 0.30 25.85
CA LYS A 338 10.87 1.76 25.76
C LYS A 338 11.65 2.07 24.49
N PHE A 339 11.29 3.19 23.84
CA PHE A 339 11.89 3.59 22.58
C PHE A 339 12.56 4.95 22.74
N SER A 340 13.90 4.97 22.64
CA SER A 340 14.72 6.19 22.81
C SER A 340 14.83 7.03 21.55
N SER A 341 14.66 6.43 20.37
CA SER A 341 14.84 7.09 19.08
C SER A 341 13.73 6.68 18.10
N PRO A 342 12.44 6.97 18.42
CA PRO A 342 11.36 6.76 17.47
C PRO A 342 11.49 7.74 16.32
N ASN A 343 11.29 7.28 15.07
CA ASN A 343 11.48 8.07 13.86
C ASN A 343 10.16 8.38 13.17
N ALA A 344 9.96 9.63 12.76
CA ALA A 344 9.04 9.99 11.69
C ALA A 344 9.80 10.14 10.36
N PHE A 345 9.07 10.00 9.26
CA PHE A 345 9.62 10.00 7.92
C PHE A 345 9.09 11.22 7.16
N PHE A 346 9.78 12.36 7.25
CA PHE A 346 9.45 13.56 6.51
C PHE A 346 10.23 13.56 5.18
N ALA A 347 9.55 13.14 4.10
CA ALA A 347 10.15 12.96 2.78
C ALA A 347 11.47 12.16 2.86
N GLU A 348 12.59 12.80 2.53
CA GLU A 348 13.93 12.16 2.55
C GLU A 348 14.56 12.08 3.95
N LYS A 349 13.98 12.73 4.97
CA LYS A 349 14.60 12.88 6.29
C LYS A 349 13.92 12.02 7.35
N LYS A 350 14.74 11.34 8.14
CA LYS A 350 14.31 10.70 9.37
C LYS A 350 14.47 11.70 10.51
N GLU A 351 13.41 11.96 11.24
CA GLU A 351 13.43 12.85 12.39
C GLU A 351 12.98 12.10 13.65
N ILE A 352 13.69 12.31 14.76
CA ILE A 352 13.27 11.74 16.04
C ILE A 352 12.03 12.50 16.51
N VAL A 353 11.00 11.78 16.90
CA VAL A 353 9.75 12.35 17.39
C VAL A 353 9.60 12.10 18.88
N ASP A 354 9.23 13.14 19.63
CA ASP A 354 8.96 13.03 21.07
C ASP A 354 7.51 12.61 21.33
N ILE A 355 6.56 13.08 20.50
CA ILE A 355 5.13 12.82 20.64
C ILE A 355 4.52 12.53 19.27
N SER A 356 3.66 11.51 19.21
CA SER A 356 2.86 11.18 18.01
C SER A 356 1.43 10.80 18.40
N TYR A 357 0.50 10.97 17.46
CA TYR A 357 -0.94 10.90 17.70
C TYR A 357 -1.60 9.87 16.78
N PRO A 358 -2.88 9.48 17.04
CA PRO A 358 -3.62 8.59 16.16
C PRO A 358 -3.58 9.05 14.70
N GLY A 359 -3.32 8.10 13.81
CA GLY A 359 -3.09 8.36 12.39
C GLY A 359 -1.61 8.49 12.01
N ASP A 360 -0.72 8.85 12.93
CA ASP A 360 0.72 8.89 12.64
C ASP A 360 1.29 7.48 12.43
N ILE A 361 2.38 7.43 11.66
CA ILE A 361 3.21 6.25 11.51
C ILE A 361 4.57 6.56 12.09
N VAL A 362 5.04 5.69 12.97
CA VAL A 362 6.33 5.84 13.67
C VAL A 362 7.19 4.62 13.40
N GLY A 363 8.45 4.84 13.05
CA GLY A 363 9.46 3.80 12.95
C GLY A 363 10.14 3.58 14.29
N LEU A 364 10.07 2.36 14.80
CA LEU A 364 10.71 1.96 16.05
C LEU A 364 11.92 1.09 15.76
N HIS A 365 13.07 1.43 16.36
CA HIS A 365 14.25 0.59 16.27
C HIS A 365 13.97 -0.77 16.91
N ASP A 366 14.29 -1.82 16.17
CA ASP A 366 14.00 -3.20 16.53
C ASP A 366 15.29 -4.03 16.55
N THR A 367 15.49 -4.76 17.64
CA THR A 367 16.61 -5.72 17.80
C THR A 367 16.25 -7.14 17.37
N GLY A 368 15.12 -7.34 16.66
CA GLY A 368 14.61 -8.63 16.24
C GLY A 368 13.43 -9.15 17.05
N ASN A 369 12.80 -8.28 17.84
CA ASN A 369 11.67 -8.65 18.71
C ASN A 369 10.31 -8.51 18.01
N PHE A 370 10.17 -7.56 17.10
CA PHE A 370 8.93 -7.29 16.40
C PHE A 370 8.65 -8.27 15.28
N LYS A 371 7.37 -8.59 15.15
CA LYS A 371 6.77 -9.26 13.99
C LYS A 371 5.67 -8.38 13.42
N ILE A 372 5.38 -8.55 12.12
CA ILE A 372 4.21 -7.93 11.50
C ILE A 372 2.96 -8.45 12.23
N GLY A 373 2.05 -7.52 12.59
CA GLY A 373 0.87 -7.83 13.40
C GLY A 373 1.04 -7.60 14.90
N ASP A 374 2.25 -7.40 15.40
CA ASP A 374 2.46 -7.12 16.83
C ASP A 374 1.75 -5.84 17.26
N THR A 375 1.16 -5.90 18.44
CA THR A 375 0.44 -4.79 19.05
C THR A 375 1.21 -4.24 20.26
N LEU A 376 1.27 -2.92 20.33
CA LEU A 376 1.74 -2.17 21.50
C LEU A 376 0.59 -1.43 22.15
N THR A 377 0.50 -1.49 23.49
CA THR A 377 -0.55 -0.82 24.27
C THR A 377 -0.03 -0.20 25.55
N GLU A 378 -0.85 0.57 26.24
CA GLU A 378 -0.64 0.99 27.64
C GLU A 378 -1.22 -0.02 28.66
N GLY A 379 -0.94 -1.32 28.44
CA GLY A 379 -1.26 -2.38 29.41
C GLY A 379 -2.51 -3.19 29.09
N GLU A 380 -3.28 -2.86 28.04
CA GLU A 380 -4.40 -3.66 27.58
C GLU A 380 -3.92 -4.86 26.78
N LEU A 381 -4.46 -6.05 27.08
CA LEU A 381 -4.17 -7.28 26.35
C LEU A 381 -5.16 -7.40 25.18
N MET A 382 -4.79 -6.91 24.03
CA MET A 382 -5.57 -7.01 22.79
C MET A 382 -4.63 -7.08 21.58
N GLN A 383 -5.10 -7.66 20.48
CA GLN A 383 -4.36 -7.73 19.22
C GLN A 383 -5.21 -7.19 18.06
N PHE A 384 -4.64 -6.30 17.26
CA PHE A 384 -5.32 -5.77 16.08
C PHE A 384 -5.46 -6.85 15.01
N LYS A 385 -6.64 -6.89 14.37
CA LYS A 385 -7.00 -7.84 13.31
C LYS A 385 -6.75 -7.29 11.91
N GLY A 386 -6.82 -8.17 10.92
CA GLY A 386 -6.90 -7.81 9.50
C GLY A 386 -5.56 -7.64 8.78
N ILE A 387 -4.44 -8.10 9.36
CA ILE A 387 -3.16 -8.15 8.64
C ILE A 387 -3.07 -9.51 7.95
N PRO A 388 -3.22 -9.55 6.60
CA PRO A 388 -3.29 -10.80 5.87
C PRO A 388 -1.90 -11.44 5.70
N SER A 389 -1.87 -12.78 5.71
CA SER A 389 -0.77 -13.57 5.17
C SER A 389 -1.36 -14.57 4.17
N PHE A 390 -0.98 -14.48 2.92
CA PHE A 390 -1.53 -15.29 1.84
C PHE A 390 -0.66 -16.51 1.58
N SER A 391 -1.28 -17.59 1.06
CA SER A 391 -0.53 -18.74 0.56
C SER A 391 0.34 -18.31 -0.63
N PRO A 392 1.63 -18.64 -0.63
CA PRO A 392 2.49 -18.45 -1.80
C PRO A 392 2.04 -19.27 -3.01
N GLU A 393 2.45 -18.82 -4.20
CA GLU A 393 2.18 -19.48 -5.48
C GLU A 393 3.43 -20.14 -6.09
N HIS A 394 4.62 -19.72 -5.66
CA HIS A 394 5.90 -20.24 -6.15
C HIS A 394 6.74 -20.74 -4.98
N PHE A 395 7.35 -21.91 -5.15
CA PHE A 395 8.13 -22.55 -4.11
C PHE A 395 9.48 -23.00 -4.63
N ARG A 396 10.56 -22.62 -3.91
CA ARG A 396 11.93 -23.04 -4.24
C ARG A 396 12.71 -23.37 -2.98
N TYR A 397 13.51 -24.41 -3.06
CA TYR A 397 14.57 -24.59 -2.08
C TYR A 397 15.55 -23.44 -2.14
N ILE A 398 16.02 -23.02 -0.98
CA ILE A 398 17.18 -22.11 -0.89
C ILE A 398 18.39 -22.90 -0.43
N ASN A 399 19.44 -22.86 -1.22
CA ASN A 399 20.70 -23.54 -0.95
C ASN A 399 21.80 -22.51 -0.74
N ASN A 400 22.70 -22.81 0.20
CA ASN A 400 23.88 -21.98 0.44
C ASN A 400 24.90 -22.25 -0.67
N ALA A 401 25.29 -21.21 -1.41
CA ALA A 401 26.31 -21.30 -2.45
C ALA A 401 27.75 -21.16 -1.92
N ASP A 402 27.91 -20.66 -0.68
CA ASP A 402 29.22 -20.49 -0.01
C ASP A 402 29.16 -21.05 1.44
N PRO A 403 29.70 -22.25 1.68
CA PRO A 403 29.68 -22.86 3.01
C PRO A 403 30.25 -21.96 4.14
N MET A 404 31.20 -21.08 3.81
CA MET A 404 31.80 -20.17 4.80
C MET A 404 30.83 -19.05 5.25
N LYS A 405 29.76 -18.82 4.49
CA LYS A 405 28.75 -17.78 4.73
C LYS A 405 27.40 -18.34 5.24
N ALA A 406 27.37 -19.56 5.74
CA ALA A 406 26.13 -20.20 6.18
C ALA A 406 25.37 -19.40 7.25
N LYS A 407 26.07 -18.86 8.26
CA LYS A 407 25.45 -18.03 9.29
C LYS A 407 24.91 -16.70 8.76
N GLN A 408 25.61 -16.07 7.81
CA GLN A 408 25.15 -14.85 7.16
C GLN A 408 23.92 -15.11 6.32
N LEU A 409 23.88 -16.21 5.55
CA LEU A 409 22.72 -16.61 4.77
C LEU A 409 21.53 -16.86 5.68
N GLU A 410 21.69 -17.62 6.74
CA GLU A 410 20.61 -17.92 7.68
C GLU A 410 20.03 -16.64 8.29
N LYS A 411 20.92 -15.77 8.81
CA LYS A 411 20.50 -14.47 9.36
C LYS A 411 19.79 -13.61 8.33
N GLY A 412 20.31 -13.54 7.09
CA GLY A 412 19.71 -12.76 6.02
C GLY A 412 18.32 -13.28 5.63
N VAL A 413 18.19 -14.59 5.47
CA VAL A 413 16.90 -15.23 5.20
C VAL A 413 15.90 -14.93 6.31
N ASP A 414 16.28 -15.12 7.58
CA ASP A 414 15.38 -14.89 8.70
C ASP A 414 14.91 -13.43 8.78
N GLN A 415 15.80 -12.47 8.54
CA GLN A 415 15.43 -11.05 8.54
C GLN A 415 14.53 -10.66 7.39
N LEU A 416 14.82 -11.14 6.16
CA LEU A 416 13.96 -10.89 5.00
C LEU A 416 12.57 -11.50 5.16
N MET A 417 12.47 -12.67 5.80
CA MET A 417 11.18 -13.30 6.11
C MET A 417 10.42 -12.53 7.21
N ASP A 418 11.14 -11.93 8.19
CA ASP A 418 10.50 -11.05 9.18
C ASP A 418 9.93 -9.78 8.58
N GLU A 419 10.57 -9.27 7.52
CA GLU A 419 10.03 -8.16 6.72
C GLU A 419 8.80 -8.56 5.91
N GLY A 420 8.53 -9.87 5.79
CA GLY A 420 7.43 -10.41 4.99
C GLY A 420 7.68 -10.33 3.47
N VAL A 421 8.93 -10.28 3.04
CA VAL A 421 9.27 -10.30 1.61
C VAL A 421 8.83 -11.62 0.96
N ALA A 422 8.87 -12.73 1.73
CA ALA A 422 8.42 -14.05 1.34
C ALA A 422 8.12 -14.88 2.59
N GLN A 423 7.73 -16.12 2.42
CA GLN A 423 7.47 -17.06 3.50
C GLN A 423 8.53 -18.18 3.53
N LEU A 424 8.93 -18.57 4.73
CA LEU A 424 9.91 -19.64 4.94
C LEU A 424 9.22 -20.89 5.50
N PHE A 425 9.47 -21.99 4.85
CA PHE A 425 9.01 -23.30 5.25
C PHE A 425 10.22 -24.24 5.48
N THR A 426 10.21 -24.95 6.60
CA THR A 426 11.22 -25.97 6.91
C THR A 426 10.59 -27.35 6.79
N LEU A 427 11.04 -28.16 5.84
CA LEU A 427 10.49 -29.50 5.63
C LEU A 427 10.74 -30.38 6.85
N GLU A 428 9.70 -31.09 7.33
CA GLU A 428 9.82 -31.98 8.50
C GLU A 428 10.74 -33.18 8.24
N MET A 429 10.78 -33.68 7.01
CA MET A 429 11.53 -34.86 6.66
C MET A 429 13.06 -34.70 6.69
N ASN A 430 13.58 -33.56 6.26
CA ASN A 430 15.02 -33.35 6.03
C ASN A 430 15.57 -32.00 6.45
N ASN A 431 14.75 -31.17 7.10
CA ASN A 431 15.07 -29.81 7.54
C ASN A 431 15.54 -28.86 6.42
N ARG A 432 15.32 -29.21 5.13
CA ARG A 432 15.61 -28.28 4.03
C ARG A 432 14.66 -27.08 4.09
N LYS A 433 15.19 -25.91 3.78
CA LYS A 433 14.43 -24.67 3.75
C LYS A 433 13.85 -24.43 2.36
N VAL A 434 12.56 -24.13 2.29
CA VAL A 434 11.81 -23.76 1.09
C VAL A 434 11.31 -22.34 1.27
N ILE A 435 11.56 -21.47 0.29
CA ILE A 435 10.99 -20.13 0.23
C ILE A 435 9.76 -20.18 -0.66
N GLY A 436 8.65 -19.65 -0.13
CA GLY A 436 7.41 -19.44 -0.85
C GLY A 436 7.21 -17.95 -1.17
N THR A 437 6.92 -17.63 -2.42
CA THR A 437 6.70 -16.26 -2.91
C THR A 437 5.37 -16.18 -3.66
N VAL A 438 4.80 -14.97 -3.73
CA VAL A 438 3.63 -14.69 -4.56
C VAL A 438 4.01 -14.60 -6.03
N GLY A 439 5.21 -14.06 -6.32
CA GLY A 439 5.69 -13.93 -7.69
C GLY A 439 7.18 -14.25 -7.85
N ALA A 440 7.58 -14.53 -9.10
CA ALA A 440 8.93 -14.96 -9.41
C ALA A 440 10.00 -13.89 -9.18
N LEU A 441 9.66 -12.61 -9.33
CA LEU A 441 10.59 -11.49 -9.15
C LEU A 441 11.06 -11.36 -7.70
N GLN A 442 10.27 -11.81 -6.72
CA GLN A 442 10.69 -11.80 -5.31
C GLN A 442 11.96 -12.62 -5.07
N TYR A 443 12.18 -13.73 -5.79
CA TYR A 443 13.42 -14.52 -5.67
C TYR A 443 14.65 -13.73 -6.07
N GLU A 444 14.55 -12.93 -7.12
CA GLU A 444 15.66 -12.08 -7.58
C GLU A 444 15.96 -10.98 -6.56
N VAL A 445 14.91 -10.38 -5.99
CA VAL A 445 15.04 -9.37 -4.93
C VAL A 445 15.69 -9.98 -3.68
N ILE A 446 15.24 -11.15 -3.24
CA ILE A 446 15.81 -11.85 -2.09
C ILE A 446 17.28 -12.18 -2.34
N GLN A 447 17.62 -12.73 -3.51
CA GLN A 447 19.01 -13.06 -3.88
C GLN A 447 19.89 -11.82 -3.91
N TYR A 448 19.42 -10.74 -4.54
CA TYR A 448 20.14 -9.47 -4.57
C TYR A 448 20.42 -8.92 -3.17
N ARG A 449 19.40 -8.90 -2.32
CA ARG A 449 19.51 -8.40 -0.94
C ARG A 449 20.42 -9.27 -0.09
N LEU A 450 20.34 -10.60 -0.20
CA LEU A 450 21.24 -11.54 0.49
C LEU A 450 22.71 -11.29 0.10
N GLU A 451 22.98 -11.07 -1.17
CA GLU A 451 24.34 -10.83 -1.66
C GLU A 451 24.87 -9.46 -1.22
N HIS A 452 24.09 -8.38 -1.40
CA HIS A 452 24.56 -7.01 -1.19
C HIS A 452 24.47 -6.54 0.27
N GLU A 453 23.44 -6.95 1.01
CA GLU A 453 23.24 -6.52 2.40
C GLU A 453 23.88 -7.48 3.42
N TYR A 454 23.90 -8.79 3.12
CA TYR A 454 24.40 -9.80 4.05
C TYR A 454 25.72 -10.45 3.59
N GLY A 455 26.16 -10.19 2.36
CA GLY A 455 27.36 -10.78 1.77
C GLY A 455 27.27 -12.29 1.61
N ALA A 456 26.06 -12.83 1.44
CA ALA A 456 25.80 -14.26 1.34
C ALA A 456 25.19 -14.61 -0.01
N LYS A 457 25.82 -15.53 -0.75
CA LYS A 457 25.29 -16.03 -2.02
C LYS A 457 24.40 -17.25 -1.82
N CYS A 458 23.28 -17.26 -2.50
CA CYS A 458 22.37 -18.41 -2.52
C CYS A 458 22.09 -18.90 -3.94
N SER A 459 21.60 -20.10 -4.05
CA SER A 459 21.03 -20.66 -5.28
C SER A 459 19.66 -21.25 -4.98
N TYR A 460 18.83 -21.31 -6.01
CA TYR A 460 17.48 -21.84 -5.92
C TYR A 460 17.34 -23.13 -6.71
N GLU A 461 16.56 -24.06 -6.18
CA GLU A 461 16.14 -25.31 -6.83
C GLU A 461 14.60 -25.39 -6.72
N ASN A 462 13.93 -25.77 -7.79
CA ASN A 462 12.47 -25.84 -7.79
C ASN A 462 11.96 -26.87 -6.76
N PHE A 463 10.94 -26.49 -5.99
CA PHE A 463 10.17 -27.38 -5.15
C PHE A 463 8.79 -27.57 -5.77
N PRO A 464 8.33 -28.84 -5.97
CA PRO A 464 7.08 -29.12 -6.67
C PRO A 464 5.87 -28.92 -5.75
N ALA A 465 5.60 -27.67 -5.37
CA ALA A 465 4.39 -27.29 -4.67
C ALA A 465 3.64 -26.22 -5.48
N PHE A 466 2.33 -26.28 -5.35
CA PHE A 466 1.37 -25.36 -5.96
C PHE A 466 0.83 -24.37 -4.92
N LYS A 467 0.60 -24.86 -3.68
CA LYS A 467 -0.02 -24.05 -2.62
C LYS A 467 0.41 -24.47 -1.24
N ALA A 468 0.51 -23.53 -0.31
CA ALA A 468 0.69 -23.79 1.11
C ALA A 468 -0.67 -23.85 1.81
N CYS A 469 -0.91 -24.91 2.58
CA CYS A 469 -2.11 -25.11 3.35
C CYS A 469 -1.74 -25.32 4.82
N TRP A 470 -2.17 -24.41 5.71
CA TRP A 470 -1.98 -24.59 7.15
C TRP A 470 -2.90 -25.67 7.66
N VAL A 471 -2.33 -26.60 8.42
CA VAL A 471 -3.00 -27.83 8.85
C VAL A 471 -3.53 -27.65 10.27
N LYS A 472 -4.86 -27.69 10.41
CA LYS A 472 -5.56 -27.60 11.71
C LYS A 472 -6.35 -28.88 11.94
N PRO A 473 -5.81 -29.87 12.68
CA PRO A 473 -6.56 -31.07 13.02
C PRO A 473 -7.63 -30.75 14.07
N GLU A 474 -8.79 -31.40 13.98
CA GLU A 474 -9.84 -31.29 15.01
C GLU A 474 -9.36 -31.89 16.34
N ASP A 475 -8.68 -33.06 16.26
CA ASP A 475 -7.98 -33.70 17.38
C ASP A 475 -6.56 -34.10 16.94
N PRO A 476 -5.49 -33.49 17.55
CA PRO A 476 -4.11 -33.86 17.25
C PRO A 476 -3.73 -35.32 17.51
N LYS A 477 -4.54 -36.06 18.27
CA LYS A 477 -4.32 -37.48 18.60
C LYS A 477 -5.09 -38.45 17.72
N ASN A 478 -5.89 -37.96 16.77
CA ASN A 478 -6.69 -38.74 15.87
C ASN A 478 -5.79 -39.63 14.96
N GLU A 479 -6.16 -40.88 14.74
CA GLU A 479 -5.48 -41.79 13.83
C GLU A 479 -5.45 -41.27 12.39
N GLU A 480 -6.52 -40.60 11.96
CA GLU A 480 -6.62 -39.97 10.66
C GLU A 480 -5.53 -38.90 10.45
N PHE A 481 -5.26 -38.08 11.47
CA PHE A 481 -4.19 -37.10 11.42
C PHE A 481 -2.80 -37.74 11.42
N ALA A 482 -2.63 -38.86 12.15
CA ALA A 482 -1.38 -39.64 12.14
C ALA A 482 -1.12 -40.28 10.76
N GLU A 483 -2.17 -40.81 10.12
CA GLU A 483 -2.08 -41.36 8.75
C GLU A 483 -1.77 -40.25 7.74
N PHE A 484 -2.45 -39.08 7.82
CA PHE A 484 -2.18 -37.93 6.98
C PHE A 484 -0.69 -37.55 7.05
N LYS A 485 -0.13 -37.39 8.25
CA LYS A 485 1.29 -37.06 8.43
C LYS A 485 2.21 -38.08 7.80
N ARG A 486 1.91 -39.34 7.96
CA ARG A 486 2.72 -40.42 7.39
C ARG A 486 2.71 -40.40 5.86
N ILE A 487 1.55 -40.21 5.25
CA ILE A 487 1.39 -40.28 3.78
C ILE A 487 1.93 -39.00 3.12
N LYS A 488 1.70 -37.85 3.73
CA LYS A 488 2.11 -36.55 3.18
C LYS A 488 3.48 -36.07 3.67
N GLN A 489 4.25 -36.86 4.37
CA GLN A 489 5.51 -36.53 5.02
C GLN A 489 6.49 -35.73 4.14
N LYS A 490 6.59 -36.03 2.85
CA LYS A 490 7.48 -35.35 1.90
C LYS A 490 7.11 -33.88 1.64
N PHE A 491 5.85 -33.54 1.86
CA PHE A 491 5.27 -32.22 1.61
C PHE A 491 4.85 -31.52 2.90
N LEU A 492 5.16 -32.10 4.06
CA LEU A 492 4.93 -31.45 5.34
C LEU A 492 6.11 -30.58 5.72
N ALA A 493 5.79 -29.37 6.13
CA ALA A 493 6.75 -28.38 6.57
C ALA A 493 6.24 -27.66 7.82
N LYS A 494 7.12 -26.94 8.47
CA LYS A 494 6.79 -25.94 9.49
C LYS A 494 7.05 -24.57 8.91
N ASP A 495 6.11 -23.65 9.13
CA ASP A 495 6.36 -22.26 8.87
C ASP A 495 7.29 -21.65 9.92
N LYS A 496 7.61 -20.36 9.77
CA LYS A 496 8.47 -19.63 10.70
C LYS A 496 7.95 -19.59 12.15
N PHE A 497 6.65 -19.80 12.35
CA PHE A 497 6.00 -19.81 13.67
C PHE A 497 5.87 -21.21 14.26
N GLY A 498 6.34 -22.21 13.53
CA GLY A 498 6.28 -23.63 13.93
C GLY A 498 4.95 -24.30 13.62
N GLN A 499 4.03 -23.63 12.92
CA GLN A 499 2.75 -24.20 12.50
C GLN A 499 2.98 -25.24 11.41
N LEU A 500 2.22 -26.32 11.46
CA LEU A 500 2.30 -27.37 10.44
C LEU A 500 1.64 -26.91 9.14
N VAL A 501 2.36 -27.06 8.04
CA VAL A 501 1.93 -26.67 6.70
C VAL A 501 2.06 -27.84 5.75
N PHE A 502 1.03 -28.08 4.97
CA PHE A 502 1.05 -28.99 3.84
C PHE A 502 1.32 -28.18 2.56
N LEU A 503 2.49 -28.40 1.96
CA LEU A 503 2.88 -27.81 0.68
C LEU A 503 2.32 -28.69 -0.44
N ALA A 504 1.06 -28.43 -0.83
CA ALA A 504 0.36 -29.26 -1.81
C ALA A 504 0.94 -29.07 -3.23
N ASP A 505 1.05 -30.14 -3.98
CA ASP A 505 1.57 -30.17 -5.35
C ASP A 505 0.53 -29.82 -6.42
N SER A 506 -0.76 -29.88 -6.09
CA SER A 506 -1.86 -29.56 -7.00
C SER A 506 -3.17 -29.31 -6.26
N ASP A 507 -4.14 -28.66 -6.92
CA ASP A 507 -5.51 -28.54 -6.40
C ASP A 507 -6.16 -29.91 -6.18
N PHE A 508 -5.92 -30.86 -7.08
CA PHE A 508 -6.40 -32.23 -6.93
C PHE A 508 -5.89 -32.86 -5.64
N SER A 509 -4.61 -32.66 -5.31
CA SER A 509 -4.03 -33.17 -4.05
C SER A 509 -4.69 -32.55 -2.82
N ILE A 510 -5.08 -31.27 -2.89
CA ILE A 510 -5.82 -30.58 -1.82
C ILE A 510 -7.21 -31.20 -1.65
N GLN A 511 -7.98 -31.31 -2.74
CA GLN A 511 -9.34 -31.89 -2.72
C GLN A 511 -9.35 -33.33 -2.24
N MET A 512 -8.43 -34.15 -2.74
CA MET A 512 -8.28 -35.53 -2.30
C MET A 512 -7.91 -35.63 -0.82
N THR A 513 -7.07 -34.75 -0.34
CA THR A 513 -6.67 -34.70 1.08
C THR A 513 -7.85 -34.34 1.97
N GLN A 514 -8.61 -33.30 1.59
CA GLN A 514 -9.81 -32.88 2.33
C GLN A 514 -10.91 -33.94 2.33
N SER A 515 -11.10 -34.64 1.20
CA SER A 515 -12.07 -35.74 1.08
C SER A 515 -11.67 -36.98 1.90
N LYS A 516 -10.35 -37.32 1.90
CA LYS A 516 -9.84 -38.51 2.61
C LYS A 516 -9.67 -38.28 4.11
N TYR A 517 -9.36 -37.08 4.53
CA TYR A 517 -9.08 -36.70 5.93
C TYR A 517 -9.97 -35.54 6.37
N PRO A 518 -11.29 -35.72 6.52
CA PRO A 518 -12.24 -34.63 6.83
C PRO A 518 -11.98 -33.98 8.20
N SER A 519 -11.39 -34.72 9.16
CA SER A 519 -10.99 -34.14 10.46
C SER A 519 -9.72 -33.28 10.41
N VAL A 520 -9.06 -33.17 9.24
CA VAL A 520 -7.86 -32.39 9.03
C VAL A 520 -8.21 -31.16 8.17
N LYS A 521 -8.48 -30.02 8.81
CA LYS A 521 -8.81 -28.77 8.09
C LYS A 521 -7.56 -28.20 7.43
N LEU A 522 -7.69 -27.85 6.15
CA LEU A 522 -6.67 -27.15 5.38
C LEU A 522 -7.09 -25.68 5.20
N LEU A 523 -6.31 -24.77 5.76
CA LEU A 523 -6.54 -23.32 5.68
C LEU A 523 -5.59 -22.71 4.65
N PHE A 524 -6.05 -21.73 3.86
CA PHE A 524 -5.26 -21.07 2.82
C PHE A 524 -4.64 -19.75 3.26
N THR A 525 -4.93 -19.35 4.48
CA THR A 525 -4.32 -18.20 5.15
C THR A 525 -3.78 -18.66 6.49
N SER A 526 -2.64 -18.14 6.92
CA SER A 526 -2.22 -18.31 8.30
C SER A 526 -3.11 -17.41 9.17
N GLU A 527 -3.91 -18.01 10.03
CA GLU A 527 -4.51 -17.29 11.14
C GLU A 527 -3.40 -17.07 12.18
N PHE A 528 -2.99 -15.84 12.34
CA PHE A 528 -2.23 -15.46 13.52
C PHE A 528 -3.23 -15.47 14.70
N GLU A 529 -3.27 -16.57 15.44
CA GLU A 529 -3.87 -16.63 16.77
C GLU A 529 -2.96 -15.99 17.81
#